data_60c11d0e3479995063a68ebc7af9eeed
#
_entry.id   60c11d0e3479995063a68ebc7af9eeed
#
_cell.length_a   1.000
_cell.length_b   1.000
_cell.length_c   1.000
_cell.angle_alpha   90.00
_cell.angle_beta   90.00
_cell.angle_gamma   90.00
#
_symmetry.space_group_name_H-M   'P 1'
#
loop_
_entity.id
_entity.type
_entity.pdbx_description
1 polymer ?
#
loop_
_entity_poly.entity_id
_entity_poly.type
_entity_poly.pdbx_seq_one_letter_code
_entity_poly.pdbx_strand_id
1 'polypeptide(L)'
;MKNTKIEWCDSTWNPVTGCLHDCEYCYARKQANRFKGCEKDKKAKISTRLNKTGTGAVIELNAPLKKRQRNGKLVTAPYPFGFEPTLHRYRMNQPQKWKEPRTIFVGSMTDLFGKWVPDEWIEEVFAACEKAPQHRYLFLTKNPQRYGELAKAGKLPQKDNMWYGSTVDSMKATKYPGRLSDNTFISIEPLLEYMDVGLGSFGRSRWVIIGAETGNRKNKVKPKKEWVETICKAADITHMAVFMKDSLIPIIGEENMRREFPW
;
A
#
# COMPACT_ATOMS: atom_id res chain seq x y z
N MET A 1 4.71 -6.66 -9.92
CA MET A 1 4.82 -6.12 -11.29
C MET A 1 6.18 -5.47 -11.41
N LYS A 2 6.94 -5.76 -12.46
CA LYS A 2 8.33 -5.30 -12.59
C LYS A 2 8.44 -3.79 -12.88
N ASN A 3 7.45 -3.22 -13.57
CA ASN A 3 7.29 -1.78 -13.79
C ASN A 3 5.87 -1.40 -13.37
N THR A 4 5.73 -0.34 -12.59
CA THR A 4 4.45 0.15 -12.09
C THR A 4 4.14 1.54 -12.65
N LYS A 5 2.86 1.92 -12.60
CA LYS A 5 2.43 3.31 -12.85
C LYS A 5 2.34 4.14 -11.56
N ILE A 6 2.74 3.58 -10.43
CA ILE A 6 2.83 4.32 -9.17
C ILE A 6 4.14 5.08 -9.19
N GLU A 7 4.07 6.40 -9.20
CA GLU A 7 5.15 7.32 -9.51
C GLU A 7 6.30 7.33 -8.50
N TRP A 8 6.01 6.96 -7.25
CA TRP A 8 6.97 7.01 -6.14
C TRP A 8 7.64 5.66 -5.83
N CYS A 9 7.51 4.66 -6.73
CA CYS A 9 8.21 3.38 -6.59
C CYS A 9 8.51 2.74 -7.95
N ASP A 10 9.52 1.88 -8.02
CA ASP A 10 9.91 1.19 -9.26
C ASP A 10 9.03 -0.03 -9.56
N SER A 11 8.52 -0.67 -8.52
CA SER A 11 7.82 -1.94 -8.63
C SER A 11 6.75 -2.10 -7.56
N THR A 12 5.74 -2.92 -7.85
CA THR A 12 4.79 -3.37 -6.83
C THR A 12 4.91 -4.87 -6.61
N TRP A 13 4.80 -5.29 -5.36
CA TRP A 13 4.76 -6.69 -4.97
C TRP A 13 3.53 -6.94 -4.09
N ASN A 14 2.67 -7.89 -4.53
CA ASN A 14 1.40 -8.18 -3.91
C ASN A 14 1.33 -9.66 -3.49
N PRO A 15 2.03 -10.07 -2.43
CA PRO A 15 1.91 -11.42 -1.85
C PRO A 15 0.56 -11.62 -1.17
N VAL A 16 -0.05 -10.54 -0.73
CA VAL A 16 -1.43 -10.50 -0.24
C VAL A 16 -2.25 -9.59 -1.15
N THR A 17 -3.50 -9.93 -1.40
CA THR A 17 -4.49 -9.09 -2.10
C THR A 17 -5.80 -9.07 -1.31
N GLY A 18 -6.61 -8.03 -1.55
CA GLY A 18 -7.89 -7.87 -0.86
C GLY A 18 -7.81 -7.04 0.42
N CYS A 19 -8.89 -6.34 0.74
CA CYS A 19 -8.94 -5.35 1.81
C CYS A 19 -10.38 -5.12 2.26
N LEU A 20 -10.60 -4.93 3.58
CA LEU A 20 -11.91 -4.74 4.17
C LEU A 20 -12.20 -3.31 4.65
N HIS A 21 -11.36 -2.31 4.29
CA HIS A 21 -11.60 -0.91 4.68
C HIS A 21 -12.78 -0.24 4.00
N ASP A 22 -13.25 -0.77 2.86
CA ASP A 22 -14.40 -0.27 2.11
C ASP A 22 -14.33 1.20 1.64
N CYS A 23 -13.15 1.68 1.28
CA CYS A 23 -12.96 3.04 0.77
C CYS A 23 -13.69 3.25 -0.56
N GLU A 24 -14.51 4.30 -0.69
CA GLU A 24 -15.27 4.61 -1.91
C GLU A 24 -14.39 4.87 -3.15
N TYR A 25 -13.21 5.47 -2.93
CA TYR A 25 -12.25 5.80 -3.99
C TYR A 25 -11.31 4.65 -4.36
N CYS A 26 -11.43 3.46 -3.73
CA CYS A 26 -10.47 2.37 -3.86
C CYS A 26 -10.35 1.84 -5.30
N TYR A 27 -9.23 2.17 -5.95
CA TYR A 27 -8.90 1.65 -7.29
C TYR A 27 -8.63 0.15 -7.28
N ALA A 28 -7.99 -0.34 -6.21
CA ALA A 28 -7.59 -1.73 -6.07
C ALA A 28 -8.81 -2.68 -6.05
N ARG A 29 -9.88 -2.30 -5.34
CA ARG A 29 -11.14 -3.05 -5.33
C ARG A 29 -11.78 -3.10 -6.72
N LYS A 30 -11.84 -1.95 -7.42
CA LYS A 30 -12.38 -1.89 -8.78
C LYS A 30 -11.59 -2.80 -9.72
N GLN A 31 -10.26 -2.75 -9.64
CA GLN A 31 -9.38 -3.58 -10.46
C GLN A 31 -9.50 -5.06 -10.13
N ALA A 32 -9.49 -5.44 -8.84
CA ALA A 32 -9.61 -6.83 -8.42
C ALA A 32 -10.95 -7.43 -8.86
N ASN A 33 -12.05 -6.70 -8.71
CA ASN A 33 -13.37 -7.15 -9.15
C ASN A 33 -13.50 -7.25 -10.67
N ARG A 34 -12.86 -6.34 -11.43
CA ARG A 34 -12.82 -6.42 -12.90
C ARG A 34 -12.12 -7.68 -13.40
N PHE A 35 -11.07 -8.13 -12.70
CA PHE A 35 -10.25 -9.26 -13.09
C PHE A 35 -10.45 -10.51 -12.22
N LYS A 36 -11.53 -10.55 -11.45
CA LYS A 36 -11.86 -11.67 -10.55
C LYS A 36 -12.14 -12.97 -11.31
N GLY A 37 -12.12 -14.05 -10.55
CA GLY A 37 -12.52 -15.38 -10.99
C GLY A 37 -11.35 -16.27 -11.38
N CYS A 38 -11.59 -17.56 -11.26
CA CYS A 38 -10.71 -18.65 -11.68
C CYS A 38 -11.55 -19.81 -12.18
N GLU A 39 -10.93 -20.73 -12.93
CA GLU A 39 -11.53 -22.02 -13.24
C GLU A 39 -11.61 -22.89 -11.97
N LYS A 40 -12.64 -23.72 -11.86
CA LYS A 40 -12.75 -24.71 -10.80
C LYS A 40 -11.65 -25.74 -10.98
N ASP A 41 -10.67 -25.75 -10.09
CA ASP A 41 -9.62 -26.74 -10.04
C ASP A 41 -9.82 -27.61 -8.80
N LYS A 42 -10.28 -28.86 -9.00
CA LYS A 42 -10.50 -29.85 -7.93
C LYS A 42 -9.19 -30.24 -7.21
N LYS A 43 -8.03 -29.99 -7.82
CA LYS A 43 -6.70 -30.28 -7.25
C LYS A 43 -6.10 -29.07 -6.53
N ALA A 44 -6.71 -27.90 -6.64
CA ALA A 44 -6.19 -26.70 -5.99
C ALA A 44 -6.33 -26.82 -4.46
N LYS A 45 -5.20 -26.77 -3.79
CA LYS A 45 -5.17 -26.69 -2.30
C LYS A 45 -5.45 -25.25 -1.88
N ILE A 46 -6.71 -24.97 -1.59
CA ILE A 46 -7.20 -23.70 -1.06
C ILE A 46 -7.44 -23.92 0.42
N SER A 47 -6.75 -23.17 1.27
CA SER A 47 -7.01 -23.14 2.70
C SER A 47 -7.81 -21.90 3.04
N THR A 48 -8.81 -22.08 3.90
CA THR A 48 -9.61 -20.96 4.42
C THR A 48 -9.57 -21.05 5.95
N ARG A 49 -9.31 -19.91 6.60
CA ARG A 49 -9.34 -19.82 8.07
C ARG A 49 -10.04 -18.53 8.51
N LEU A 50 -10.40 -18.46 9.78
CA LEU A 50 -10.89 -17.21 10.36
C LEU A 50 -9.83 -16.12 10.24
N ASN A 51 -10.28 -14.91 9.96
CA ASN A 51 -9.42 -13.73 10.01
C ASN A 51 -9.01 -13.44 11.48
N LYS A 52 -8.06 -12.52 11.67
CA LYS A 52 -7.57 -12.17 13.01
C LYS A 52 -8.67 -11.65 13.95
N THR A 53 -9.72 -11.02 13.41
CA THR A 53 -10.84 -10.48 14.21
C THR A 53 -11.94 -11.51 14.50
N GLY A 54 -11.86 -12.70 13.92
CA GLY A 54 -12.90 -13.73 14.04
C GLY A 54 -14.22 -13.43 13.33
N THR A 55 -14.28 -12.32 12.58
CA THR A 55 -15.52 -11.81 11.95
C THR A 55 -15.73 -12.25 10.52
N GLY A 56 -14.77 -12.97 9.93
CA GLY A 56 -14.83 -13.42 8.55
C GLY A 56 -13.67 -14.36 8.21
N ALA A 57 -13.59 -14.76 6.95
CA ALA A 57 -12.57 -15.67 6.48
C ALA A 57 -11.46 -14.97 5.70
N VAL A 58 -10.28 -15.54 5.72
CA VAL A 58 -9.15 -15.22 4.84
C VAL A 58 -8.73 -16.48 4.08
N ILE A 59 -8.17 -16.29 2.88
CA ILE A 59 -7.89 -17.37 1.95
C ILE A 59 -6.39 -17.49 1.73
N GLU A 60 -5.86 -18.70 1.67
CA GLU A 60 -4.45 -18.97 1.44
C GLU A 60 -4.25 -19.86 0.20
N LEU A 61 -3.34 -19.44 -0.66
CA LEU A 61 -2.98 -20.14 -1.91
C LEU A 61 -1.49 -20.46 -1.94
N ASN A 62 -1.16 -21.75 -2.00
CA ASN A 62 0.22 -22.21 -2.18
C ASN A 62 0.64 -22.25 -3.66
N ALA A 63 -0.33 -22.38 -4.58
CA ALA A 63 -0.11 -22.41 -6.02
C ALA A 63 -1.07 -21.45 -6.76
N PRO A 64 -0.68 -20.93 -7.94
CA PRO A 64 -1.52 -20.03 -8.69
C PRO A 64 -2.74 -20.76 -9.29
N LEU A 65 -3.92 -20.22 -9.08
CA LEU A 65 -5.12 -20.62 -9.80
C LEU A 65 -5.10 -20.07 -11.23
N LYS A 66 -5.78 -20.74 -12.15
CA LYS A 66 -5.87 -20.36 -13.55
C LYS A 66 -7.24 -19.80 -13.89
N LYS A 67 -7.29 -18.95 -14.90
CA LYS A 67 -8.52 -18.52 -15.55
C LYS A 67 -8.36 -18.52 -17.06
N ARG A 68 -9.45 -18.74 -17.77
CA ARG A 68 -9.48 -18.70 -19.24
C ARG A 68 -9.80 -17.29 -19.71
N GLN A 69 -9.00 -16.77 -20.61
CA GLN A 69 -9.27 -15.52 -21.31
C GLN A 69 -10.28 -15.74 -22.44
N ARG A 70 -10.84 -14.65 -23.00
CA ARG A 70 -11.78 -14.71 -24.13
C ARG A 70 -11.23 -15.45 -25.37
N ASN A 71 -9.92 -15.38 -25.58
CA ASN A 71 -9.22 -16.08 -26.66
C ASN A 71 -8.89 -17.56 -26.33
N GLY A 72 -9.46 -18.13 -25.28
CA GLY A 72 -9.26 -19.50 -24.85
C GLY A 72 -7.96 -19.77 -24.06
N LYS A 73 -7.02 -18.84 -23.98
CA LYS A 73 -5.74 -19.01 -23.29
C LYS A 73 -5.91 -19.10 -21.78
N LEU A 74 -5.28 -20.09 -21.15
CA LEU A 74 -5.17 -20.22 -19.71
C LEU A 74 -4.05 -19.36 -19.17
N VAL A 75 -4.40 -18.44 -18.27
CA VAL A 75 -3.45 -17.55 -17.58
C VAL A 75 -3.61 -17.65 -16.07
N THR A 76 -2.61 -17.23 -15.31
CA THR A 76 -2.74 -17.11 -13.86
C THR A 76 -3.83 -16.11 -13.52
N ALA A 77 -4.79 -16.50 -12.67
CA ALA A 77 -5.81 -15.61 -12.13
C ALA A 77 -5.17 -14.64 -11.14
N PRO A 78 -5.13 -13.33 -11.42
CA PRO A 78 -4.48 -12.38 -10.52
C PRO A 78 -5.26 -12.17 -9.22
N TYR A 79 -6.61 -12.25 -9.30
CA TYR A 79 -7.54 -12.03 -8.19
C TYR A 79 -8.64 -13.11 -8.22
N PRO A 80 -8.31 -14.36 -7.88
CA PRO A 80 -9.26 -15.49 -8.05
C PRO A 80 -10.54 -15.29 -7.22
N PHE A 81 -10.45 -14.65 -6.07
CA PHE A 81 -11.58 -14.37 -5.15
C PHE A 81 -11.97 -12.88 -5.12
N GLY A 82 -11.65 -12.12 -6.18
CA GLY A 82 -11.94 -10.69 -6.23
C GLY A 82 -11.12 -9.91 -5.21
N PHE A 83 -11.79 -9.19 -4.32
CA PHE A 83 -11.12 -8.36 -3.31
C PHE A 83 -11.17 -8.94 -1.89
N GLU A 84 -11.45 -10.26 -1.77
CA GLU A 84 -11.36 -10.98 -0.51
C GLU A 84 -9.89 -11.13 -0.07
N PRO A 85 -9.57 -10.95 1.23
CA PRO A 85 -8.21 -11.08 1.74
C PRO A 85 -7.60 -12.44 1.41
N THR A 86 -6.58 -12.44 0.55
CA THR A 86 -5.98 -13.65 0.02
C THR A 86 -4.46 -13.60 0.07
N LEU A 87 -3.84 -14.57 0.73
CA LEU A 87 -2.39 -14.80 0.71
C LEU A 87 -2.02 -15.64 -0.50
N HIS A 88 -1.06 -15.19 -1.28
CA HIS A 88 -0.50 -15.88 -2.44
C HIS A 88 0.93 -16.32 -2.13
N ARG A 89 1.13 -17.43 -1.39
CA ARG A 89 2.47 -17.90 -0.99
C ARG A 89 3.42 -18.11 -2.16
N TYR A 90 2.91 -18.50 -3.30
CA TYR A 90 3.70 -18.66 -4.53
C TYR A 90 4.31 -17.35 -5.07
N ARG A 91 3.92 -16.18 -4.51
CA ARG A 91 4.49 -14.87 -4.84
C ARG A 91 5.58 -14.43 -3.87
N MET A 92 5.81 -15.13 -2.75
CA MET A 92 6.75 -14.72 -1.71
C MET A 92 8.19 -14.58 -2.20
N ASN A 93 8.61 -15.39 -3.16
CA ASN A 93 9.97 -15.35 -3.72
C ASN A 93 10.14 -14.36 -4.89
N GLN A 94 9.15 -13.52 -5.19
CA GLN A 94 9.26 -12.57 -6.31
C GLN A 94 10.39 -11.54 -6.13
N PRO A 95 10.58 -10.88 -4.97
CA PRO A 95 11.67 -9.94 -4.79
C PRO A 95 13.05 -10.57 -5.02
N GLN A 96 13.27 -11.80 -4.58
CA GLN A 96 14.54 -12.53 -4.76
C GLN A 96 14.90 -12.75 -6.24
N LYS A 97 13.92 -12.76 -7.15
CA LYS A 97 14.12 -12.94 -8.59
C LYS A 97 14.54 -11.64 -9.30
N TRP A 98 14.45 -10.52 -8.63
CA TRP A 98 14.86 -9.21 -9.15
C TRP A 98 16.28 -8.92 -8.68
N LYS A 99 17.23 -9.00 -9.60
CA LYS A 99 18.66 -8.83 -9.28
C LYS A 99 19.00 -7.38 -8.97
N GLU A 100 18.48 -6.46 -9.78
CA GLU A 100 18.72 -5.04 -9.63
C GLU A 100 17.98 -4.45 -8.42
N PRO A 101 18.62 -3.58 -7.63
CA PRO A 101 17.98 -2.86 -6.54
C PRO A 101 16.72 -2.12 -7.01
N ARG A 102 15.67 -2.10 -6.20
CA ARG A 102 14.38 -1.46 -6.49
C ARG A 102 13.75 -0.90 -5.24
N THR A 103 13.03 0.19 -5.41
CA THR A 103 12.03 0.64 -4.44
C THR A 103 10.72 -0.08 -4.72
N ILE A 104 10.27 -0.92 -3.79
CA ILE A 104 9.13 -1.82 -3.96
C ILE A 104 7.99 -1.39 -3.03
N PHE A 105 6.85 -1.02 -3.61
CA PHE A 105 5.62 -0.86 -2.82
C PHE A 105 5.00 -2.23 -2.55
N VAL A 106 4.96 -2.62 -1.28
CA VAL A 106 4.42 -3.90 -0.81
C VAL A 106 2.93 -3.74 -0.52
N GLY A 107 2.11 -4.51 -1.21
CA GLY A 107 0.68 -4.53 -0.92
C GLY A 107 -0.13 -3.41 -1.58
N SER A 108 0.21 -2.98 -2.81
CA SER A 108 -0.60 -2.00 -3.55
C SER A 108 -2.05 -2.45 -3.82
N MET A 109 -2.35 -3.73 -3.60
CA MET A 109 -3.68 -4.35 -3.80
C MET A 109 -4.28 -4.88 -2.50
N THR A 110 -3.78 -4.44 -1.35
CA THR A 110 -4.25 -4.80 -0.01
C THR A 110 -3.93 -3.70 0.99
N ASP A 111 -4.43 -3.83 2.22
CA ASP A 111 -3.80 -3.27 3.41
C ASP A 111 -3.24 -4.44 4.23
N LEU A 112 -1.91 -4.64 4.14
CA LEU A 112 -1.22 -5.74 4.81
C LEU A 112 -1.34 -5.68 6.35
N PHE A 113 -1.54 -4.49 6.90
CA PHE A 113 -1.67 -4.26 8.34
C PHE A 113 -3.12 -4.04 8.79
N GLY A 114 -4.08 -4.36 7.92
CA GLY A 114 -5.50 -4.36 8.26
C GLY A 114 -5.78 -5.29 9.45
N LYS A 115 -6.77 -4.93 10.29
CA LYS A 115 -7.10 -5.68 11.52
C LYS A 115 -7.43 -7.16 11.27
N TRP A 116 -7.92 -7.50 10.08
CA TRP A 116 -8.27 -8.86 9.66
C TRP A 116 -7.08 -9.71 9.24
N VAL A 117 -5.92 -9.10 8.95
CA VAL A 117 -4.76 -9.83 8.44
C VAL A 117 -4.08 -10.59 9.57
N PRO A 118 -3.85 -11.91 9.43
CA PRO A 118 -3.09 -12.70 10.41
C PRO A 118 -1.65 -12.23 10.56
N ASP A 119 -1.11 -12.29 11.77
CA ASP A 119 0.27 -11.88 12.06
C ASP A 119 1.28 -12.71 11.27
N GLU A 120 1.02 -13.99 11.10
CA GLU A 120 1.88 -14.92 10.37
C GLU A 120 2.06 -14.52 8.90
N TRP A 121 1.03 -13.92 8.27
CA TRP A 121 1.15 -13.42 6.89
C TRP A 121 2.12 -12.25 6.80
N ILE A 122 2.07 -11.35 7.78
CA ILE A 122 2.95 -10.19 7.88
C ILE A 122 4.39 -10.67 8.10
N GLU A 123 4.58 -11.63 8.99
CA GLU A 123 5.89 -12.23 9.28
C GLU A 123 6.47 -12.96 8.06
N GLU A 124 5.65 -13.72 7.31
CA GLU A 124 6.07 -14.34 6.05
C GLU A 124 6.52 -13.29 5.01
N VAL A 125 5.82 -12.15 4.94
CA VAL A 125 6.19 -11.05 4.04
C VAL A 125 7.51 -10.40 4.46
N PHE A 126 7.70 -10.13 5.76
CA PHE A 126 8.97 -9.58 6.26
C PHE A 126 10.14 -10.53 6.01
N ALA A 127 9.96 -11.82 6.30
CA ALA A 127 10.98 -12.83 6.03
C ALA A 127 11.35 -12.91 4.53
N ALA A 128 10.38 -12.68 3.64
CA ALA A 128 10.65 -12.62 2.20
C ALA A 128 11.43 -11.35 1.80
N CYS A 129 11.19 -10.21 2.46
CA CYS A 129 11.96 -8.98 2.28
C CYS A 129 13.41 -9.16 2.75
N GLU A 130 13.62 -9.78 3.90
CA GLU A 130 14.95 -10.03 4.44
C GLU A 130 15.81 -10.95 3.56
N LYS A 131 15.19 -11.84 2.80
CA LYS A 131 15.87 -12.70 1.81
C LYS A 131 16.26 -11.95 0.53
N ALA A 132 15.87 -10.70 0.36
CA ALA A 132 16.24 -9.86 -0.78
C ALA A 132 16.59 -8.43 -0.30
N PRO A 133 17.67 -8.29 0.48
CA PRO A 133 18.03 -7.04 1.17
C PRO A 133 18.48 -5.91 0.25
N GLN A 134 18.76 -6.22 -1.02
CA GLN A 134 19.14 -5.22 -2.04
C GLN A 134 18.02 -4.25 -2.40
N HIS A 135 16.76 -4.54 -2.03
CA HIS A 135 15.62 -3.71 -2.33
C HIS A 135 15.23 -2.82 -1.14
N ARG A 136 14.61 -1.69 -1.44
CA ARG A 136 13.89 -0.86 -0.48
C ARG A 136 12.41 -1.24 -0.50
N TYR A 137 11.82 -1.46 0.67
CA TYR A 137 10.44 -1.89 0.83
C TYR A 137 9.60 -0.79 1.47
N LEU A 138 8.54 -0.38 0.80
CA LEU A 138 7.61 0.62 1.28
C LEU A 138 6.30 -0.07 1.68
N PHE A 139 5.95 0.00 2.95
CA PHE A 139 4.70 -0.51 3.50
C PHE A 139 3.76 0.65 3.77
N LEU A 140 2.50 0.53 3.40
CA LEU A 140 1.50 1.59 3.60
C LEU A 140 0.22 1.00 4.18
N THR A 141 -0.36 1.66 5.20
CA THR A 141 -1.57 1.19 5.87
C THR A 141 -2.47 2.34 6.31
N LYS A 142 -3.76 2.05 6.44
CA LYS A 142 -4.74 2.89 7.15
C LYS A 142 -4.87 2.51 8.64
N ASN A 143 -4.13 1.49 9.10
CA ASN A 143 -4.12 1.02 10.48
C ASN A 143 -2.71 1.05 11.09
N PRO A 144 -2.07 2.24 11.24
CA PRO A 144 -0.68 2.34 11.70
C PRO A 144 -0.49 1.87 13.16
N GLN A 145 -1.55 1.74 13.94
CA GLN A 145 -1.51 1.16 15.28
C GLN A 145 -0.94 -0.27 15.26
N ARG A 146 -1.18 -1.01 14.16
CA ARG A 146 -0.65 -2.35 13.98
C ARG A 146 0.88 -2.41 13.95
N TYR A 147 1.54 -1.37 13.44
CA TYR A 147 3.00 -1.26 13.55
C TYR A 147 3.44 -1.26 15.02
N GLY A 148 2.75 -0.48 15.88
CA GLY A 148 3.05 -0.42 17.30
C GLY A 148 2.81 -1.75 18.02
N GLU A 149 1.76 -2.49 17.65
CA GLU A 149 1.49 -3.84 18.17
C GLU A 149 2.62 -4.81 17.81
N LEU A 150 3.02 -4.82 16.53
CA LEU A 150 4.12 -5.67 16.04
C LEU A 150 5.47 -5.29 16.63
N ALA A 151 5.74 -3.98 16.80
CA ALA A 151 6.98 -3.51 17.43
C ALA A 151 7.07 -3.94 18.90
N LYS A 152 5.99 -3.80 19.66
CA LYS A 152 5.91 -4.26 21.06
C LYS A 152 6.11 -5.77 21.18
N ALA A 153 5.65 -6.53 20.19
CA ALA A 153 5.83 -7.98 20.12
C ALA A 153 7.20 -8.42 19.58
N GLY A 154 8.10 -7.47 19.22
CA GLY A 154 9.40 -7.77 18.60
C GLY A 154 9.30 -8.31 17.17
N LYS A 155 8.17 -8.09 16.49
CA LYS A 155 7.85 -8.64 15.17
C LYS A 155 7.92 -7.63 14.03
N LEU A 156 8.23 -6.35 14.32
CA LEU A 156 8.41 -5.31 13.31
C LEU A 156 9.91 -5.13 13.03
N PRO A 157 10.42 -5.50 11.84
CA PRO A 157 11.83 -5.32 11.51
C PRO A 157 12.25 -3.85 11.51
N GLN A 158 13.38 -3.53 12.14
CA GLN A 158 14.00 -2.20 12.15
C GLN A 158 15.21 -2.21 11.22
N LYS A 159 14.96 -2.18 9.90
CA LYS A 159 15.96 -2.23 8.84
C LYS A 159 15.97 -0.93 8.04
N ASP A 160 17.15 -0.45 7.63
CA ASP A 160 17.30 0.80 6.85
C ASP A 160 16.57 0.79 5.52
N ASN A 161 16.35 -0.39 4.97
CA ASN A 161 15.65 -0.58 3.70
C ASN A 161 14.15 -0.85 3.83
N MET A 162 13.58 -0.79 5.06
CA MET A 162 12.14 -0.96 5.31
C MET A 162 11.51 0.33 5.81
N TRP A 163 10.50 0.80 5.10
CA TRP A 163 9.81 2.08 5.36
C TRP A 163 8.35 1.84 5.69
N TYR A 164 7.88 2.48 6.74
CA TYR A 164 6.54 2.29 7.29
C TYR A 164 5.70 3.56 7.15
N GLY A 165 4.65 3.49 6.33
CA GLY A 165 3.80 4.63 5.99
C GLY A 165 2.38 4.51 6.50
N SER A 166 1.76 5.66 6.72
CA SER A 166 0.33 5.77 7.00
C SER A 166 -0.38 6.51 5.89
N THR A 167 -1.55 6.02 5.48
CA THR A 167 -2.48 6.81 4.67
C THR A 167 -3.27 7.75 5.58
N VAL A 168 -3.24 9.03 5.24
CA VAL A 168 -3.99 10.11 5.91
C VAL A 168 -4.89 10.76 4.87
N ASP A 169 -6.14 10.34 4.78
CA ASP A 169 -7.12 10.83 3.80
C ASP A 169 -8.11 11.83 4.39
N SER A 170 -8.13 12.00 5.70
CA SER A 170 -8.91 13.00 6.42
C SER A 170 -8.31 13.33 7.78
N MET A 171 -8.65 14.49 8.32
CA MET A 171 -8.23 14.91 9.68
C MET A 171 -8.76 13.96 10.77
N LYS A 172 -9.94 13.37 10.57
CA LYS A 172 -10.53 12.39 11.51
C LYS A 172 -9.81 11.04 11.50
N ALA A 173 -9.23 10.67 10.36
CA ALA A 173 -8.49 9.42 10.19
C ALA A 173 -7.01 9.55 10.50
N THR A 174 -6.60 10.68 11.07
CA THR A 174 -5.18 11.02 11.30
C THR A 174 -4.56 10.11 12.35
N LYS A 175 -3.85 9.11 11.88
CA LYS A 175 -3.04 8.22 12.71
C LYS A 175 -1.68 8.07 12.03
N TYR A 176 -0.69 8.60 12.69
CA TYR A 176 0.69 8.54 12.20
C TYR A 176 1.38 7.27 12.67
N PRO A 177 2.44 6.82 11.97
CA PRO A 177 3.18 5.62 12.35
C PRO A 177 3.83 5.70 13.74
N GLY A 178 3.87 6.89 14.36
CA GLY A 178 4.51 7.12 15.64
C GLY A 178 6.04 7.08 15.59
N ARG A 179 6.67 6.84 16.76
CA ARG A 179 8.14 6.72 16.88
C ARG A 179 8.61 5.28 16.68
N LEU A 180 8.16 4.62 15.63
CA LEU A 180 8.43 3.18 15.43
C LEU A 180 9.77 2.93 14.75
N SER A 181 10.20 3.86 13.90
CA SER A 181 11.40 3.76 13.08
C SER A 181 11.75 5.16 12.58
N ASP A 182 13.01 5.41 12.24
CA ASP A 182 13.41 6.64 11.54
C ASP A 182 12.92 6.64 10.08
N ASN A 183 12.57 5.49 9.53
CA ASN A 183 12.10 5.32 8.17
C ASN A 183 10.57 5.30 8.11
N THR A 184 9.95 6.44 8.39
CA THR A 184 8.49 6.59 8.32
C THR A 184 8.08 7.63 7.29
N PHE A 185 6.88 7.43 6.70
CA PHE A 185 6.32 8.35 5.72
C PHE A 185 4.80 8.47 5.85
N ILE A 186 4.25 9.50 5.22
CA ILE A 186 2.82 9.77 5.18
C ILE A 186 2.38 9.83 3.73
N SER A 187 1.25 9.20 3.42
CA SER A 187 0.59 9.32 2.12
C SER A 187 -0.75 10.01 2.31
N ILE A 188 -0.85 11.24 1.83
CA ILE A 188 -2.08 12.02 1.75
C ILE A 188 -2.66 11.80 0.35
N GLU A 189 -3.13 10.60 0.13
CA GLU A 189 -3.62 10.14 -1.18
C GLU A 189 -4.86 9.24 -1.01
N PRO A 190 -6.02 9.74 -1.45
CA PRO A 190 -6.26 11.08 -2.01
C PRO A 190 -6.37 12.17 -0.93
N LEU A 191 -5.98 13.41 -1.29
CA LEU A 191 -6.23 14.60 -0.48
C LEU A 191 -7.71 14.99 -0.65
N LEU A 192 -8.53 14.71 0.39
CA LEU A 192 -9.99 14.85 0.32
C LEU A 192 -10.53 16.10 1.02
N GLU A 193 -9.75 16.72 1.89
CA GLU A 193 -10.15 17.92 2.63
C GLU A 193 -8.94 18.78 2.97
N TYR A 194 -9.17 20.01 3.43
CA TYR A 194 -8.11 20.84 3.99
C TYR A 194 -7.50 20.14 5.21
N MET A 195 -6.17 20.04 5.20
CA MET A 195 -5.43 19.43 6.30
C MET A 195 -4.82 20.57 7.13
N ASP A 196 -5.40 20.83 8.30
CA ASP A 196 -4.78 21.73 9.28
C ASP A 196 -3.58 21.02 9.93
N VAL A 197 -2.45 21.11 9.24
CA VAL A 197 -1.21 20.45 9.65
C VAL A 197 -0.37 21.45 10.46
N GLY A 198 -0.67 21.53 11.75
CA GLY A 198 0.19 22.24 12.70
C GLY A 198 1.57 21.60 12.83
N LEU A 199 2.52 22.37 13.39
CA LEU A 199 3.86 21.86 13.74
C LEU A 199 3.73 20.59 14.60
N GLY A 200 4.29 19.49 14.13
CA GLY A 200 4.23 18.18 14.80
C GLY A 200 3.11 17.25 14.34
N SER A 201 2.19 17.71 13.49
CA SER A 201 1.12 16.87 12.95
C SER A 201 1.63 15.67 12.13
N PHE A 202 2.83 15.78 11.54
CA PHE A 202 3.46 14.69 10.78
C PHE A 202 4.40 13.82 11.62
N GLY A 203 4.50 14.06 12.92
CA GLY A 203 5.37 13.31 13.80
C GLY A 203 6.85 13.44 13.40
N ARG A 204 7.54 12.30 13.35
CA ARG A 204 8.94 12.20 12.86
C ARG A 204 9.03 11.64 11.45
N SER A 205 7.96 11.71 10.67
CA SER A 205 7.99 11.21 9.30
C SER A 205 9.00 12.00 8.47
N ARG A 206 9.74 11.29 7.60
CA ARG A 206 10.79 11.87 6.76
C ARG A 206 10.31 12.16 5.34
N TRP A 207 9.12 11.72 4.99
CA TRP A 207 8.59 11.82 3.64
C TRP A 207 7.07 11.96 3.64
N VAL A 208 6.56 12.83 2.78
CA VAL A 208 5.13 12.98 2.50
C VAL A 208 4.84 12.82 1.01
N ILE A 209 3.88 11.96 0.69
CA ILE A 209 3.35 11.77 -0.65
C ILE A 209 1.98 12.44 -0.71
N ILE A 210 1.76 13.28 -1.72
CA ILE A 210 0.51 14.03 -1.88
C ILE A 210 -0.09 13.71 -3.25
N GLY A 211 -1.38 13.39 -3.29
CA GLY A 211 -2.09 13.12 -4.54
C GLY A 211 -3.57 13.47 -4.49
N ALA A 212 -4.13 13.89 -5.61
CA ALA A 212 -5.55 14.08 -5.77
C ALA A 212 -6.25 12.75 -6.08
N GLU A 213 -7.56 12.68 -5.84
CA GLU A 213 -8.37 11.53 -6.22
C GLU A 213 -8.39 11.34 -7.73
N THR A 214 -8.03 10.14 -8.17
CA THR A 214 -8.04 9.74 -9.58
C THR A 214 -9.22 8.82 -9.91
N GLY A 215 -9.42 8.53 -11.20
CA GLY A 215 -10.51 7.68 -11.69
C GLY A 215 -11.82 8.45 -11.92
N ASN A 216 -12.93 7.70 -12.09
CA ASN A 216 -14.19 8.23 -12.60
C ASN A 216 -15.31 8.25 -11.54
N ARG A 217 -15.00 8.46 -10.27
CA ARG A 217 -16.04 8.66 -9.24
C ARG A 217 -16.76 9.99 -9.51
N LYS A 218 -18.09 9.98 -9.52
CA LYS A 218 -18.93 11.11 -9.91
C LYS A 218 -18.70 12.34 -9.02
N ASN A 219 -18.53 12.13 -7.72
CA ASN A 219 -18.37 13.19 -6.71
C ASN A 219 -16.96 13.20 -6.13
N LYS A 220 -15.92 13.02 -6.98
CA LYS A 220 -14.54 13.08 -6.49
C LYS A 220 -14.16 14.47 -6.05
N VAL A 221 -13.39 14.54 -4.95
CA VAL A 221 -12.86 15.79 -4.44
C VAL A 221 -11.73 16.26 -5.34
N LYS A 222 -11.76 17.57 -5.68
CA LYS A 222 -10.63 18.25 -6.31
C LYS A 222 -9.97 19.13 -5.25
N PRO A 223 -8.73 18.80 -4.83
CA PRO A 223 -8.02 19.64 -3.87
C PRO A 223 -7.84 21.06 -4.38
N LYS A 224 -7.82 22.03 -3.47
CA LYS A 224 -7.45 23.39 -3.79
C LYS A 224 -5.93 23.55 -3.69
N LYS A 225 -5.38 24.53 -4.44
CA LYS A 225 -3.94 24.82 -4.44
C LYS A 225 -3.43 25.11 -3.02
N GLU A 226 -4.15 25.93 -2.27
CA GLU A 226 -3.80 26.27 -0.90
C GLU A 226 -3.72 25.07 0.06
N TRP A 227 -4.44 23.97 -0.22
CA TRP A 227 -4.35 22.76 0.60
C TRP A 227 -2.99 22.07 0.42
N VAL A 228 -2.52 22.01 -0.83
CA VAL A 228 -1.21 21.43 -1.16
C VAL A 228 -0.10 22.30 -0.58
N GLU A 229 -0.19 23.61 -0.76
CA GLU A 229 0.80 24.60 -0.25
C GLU A 229 0.92 24.53 1.28
N THR A 230 -0.18 24.35 2.00
CA THR A 230 -0.17 24.21 3.47
C THR A 230 0.61 22.98 3.90
N ILE A 231 0.40 21.84 3.22
CA ILE A 231 1.15 20.61 3.51
C ILE A 231 2.64 20.79 3.20
N CYS A 232 2.98 21.45 2.08
CA CYS A 232 4.37 21.73 1.72
C CYS A 232 5.08 22.62 2.74
N LYS A 233 4.43 23.70 3.19
CA LYS A 233 4.99 24.58 4.23
C LYS A 233 5.26 23.81 5.53
N ALA A 234 4.34 22.94 5.95
CA ALA A 234 4.55 22.09 7.12
C ALA A 234 5.70 21.09 6.92
N ALA A 235 5.84 20.52 5.72
CA ALA A 235 6.94 19.64 5.37
C ALA A 235 8.29 20.36 5.38
N ASP A 236 8.36 21.59 4.87
CA ASP A 236 9.58 22.41 4.87
C ASP A 236 10.06 22.73 6.27
N ILE A 237 9.14 23.10 7.17
CA ILE A 237 9.46 23.40 8.59
C ILE A 237 10.01 22.15 9.31
N THR A 238 9.55 20.96 8.93
CA THR A 238 9.96 19.69 9.55
C THR A 238 11.04 18.95 8.76
N HIS A 239 11.60 19.59 7.72
CA HIS A 239 12.63 19.03 6.83
C HIS A 239 12.23 17.69 6.21
N MET A 240 10.95 17.53 5.87
CA MET A 240 10.41 16.37 5.19
C MET A 240 10.56 16.48 3.68
N ALA A 241 11.00 15.41 3.02
CA ALA A 241 10.91 15.31 1.57
C ALA A 241 9.44 15.29 1.12
N VAL A 242 9.13 15.95 0.00
CA VAL A 242 7.78 16.05 -0.57
C VAL A 242 7.73 15.38 -1.93
N PHE A 243 6.79 14.45 -2.11
CA PHE A 243 6.50 13.85 -3.39
C PHE A 243 5.05 14.15 -3.80
N MET A 244 4.90 14.93 -4.87
CA MET A 244 3.60 15.26 -5.45
C MET A 244 3.32 14.37 -6.65
N LYS A 245 2.13 13.77 -6.70
CA LYS A 245 1.72 12.94 -7.83
C LYS A 245 1.23 13.77 -9.01
N ASP A 246 1.34 13.22 -10.22
CA ASP A 246 0.89 13.88 -11.47
C ASP A 246 -0.57 14.34 -11.41
N SER A 247 -1.39 13.71 -10.57
CA SER A 247 -2.76 14.12 -10.32
C SER A 247 -2.90 15.55 -9.77
N LEU A 248 -1.82 16.16 -9.25
CA LEU A 248 -1.77 17.55 -8.77
C LEU A 248 -1.36 18.56 -9.84
N ILE A 249 -0.79 18.15 -10.98
CA ILE A 249 -0.38 19.07 -12.06
C ILE A 249 -1.49 20.04 -12.47
N PRO A 250 -2.76 19.59 -12.68
CA PRO A 250 -3.84 20.50 -13.04
C PRO A 250 -4.24 21.50 -11.94
N ILE A 251 -3.70 21.36 -10.74
CA ILE A 251 -4.07 22.16 -9.55
C ILE A 251 -3.00 23.20 -9.25
N ILE A 252 -1.72 22.80 -9.32
CA ILE A 252 -0.60 23.65 -8.90
C ILE A 252 0.33 24.06 -10.04
N GLY A 253 0.21 23.48 -11.24
CA GLY A 253 1.14 23.66 -12.37
C GLY A 253 2.34 22.73 -12.31
N GLU A 254 2.90 22.36 -13.47
CA GLU A 254 4.05 21.46 -13.59
C GLU A 254 5.31 22.04 -12.93
N GLU A 255 5.49 23.34 -13.06
CA GLU A 255 6.64 24.08 -12.53
C GLU A 255 6.73 24.10 -11.01
N ASN A 256 5.62 23.80 -10.30
CA ASN A 256 5.55 23.77 -8.85
C ASN A 256 5.60 22.35 -8.27
N MET A 257 5.78 21.34 -9.13
CA MET A 257 5.82 19.93 -8.70
C MET A 257 7.12 19.60 -7.98
N ARG A 258 6.99 18.94 -6.81
CA ARG A 258 8.12 18.41 -6.03
C ARG A 258 8.14 16.88 -6.16
N ARG A 259 9.32 16.32 -6.42
CA ARG A 259 9.55 14.88 -6.63
C ARG A 259 10.71 14.39 -5.76
N GLU A 260 10.67 14.71 -4.49
CA GLU A 260 11.74 14.44 -3.55
C GLU A 260 11.60 13.06 -2.93
N PHE A 261 12.76 12.45 -2.68
CA PHE A 261 12.86 11.19 -1.97
C PHE A 261 13.76 11.36 -0.73
N PRO A 262 13.47 10.69 0.40
CA PRO A 262 14.20 10.88 1.66
C PRO A 262 15.51 10.05 1.76
N TRP A 263 15.95 9.41 0.69
CA TRP A 263 17.16 8.56 0.63
C TRP A 263 18.13 8.98 -0.46
#